data_573ce3904af9801b8aea5e96b7512fbe
#
_entry.id   573ce3904af9801b8aea5e96b7512fbe
#
_cell.length_a   1.000
_cell.length_b   1.000
_cell.length_c   1.000
_cell.angle_alpha   90.00
_cell.angle_beta   90.00
_cell.angle_gamma   90.00
#
_symmetry.space_group_name_H-M   'P 1'
#
loop_
_entity.id
_entity.type
_entity.pdbx_description
1 polymer ?
#
loop_
_entity_poly.entity_id
_entity_poly.type
_entity_poly.pdbx_seq_one_letter_code
_entity_poly.pdbx_strand_id
1 'polypeptide(L)'
;MKLPANTIHARGHSVDIGEDNYQAVALKEVLRTVVDAVPQVIGRPARRVAPAAAGTQADGSANLTLAAYWEALQGYLRPGDVLFTDNGTSYAIFGFRLPPDCTVVASVIWGSIGYSVGALLGTLTAAPERRHLLFVGDGSFQETAQELSTILRHGHKPVIFLINNGGYTIERGYMGKTETYNDIANWAYADLPKLFRPDTTARSFVVKTVADLHNALSAPNDTQIFIESVMDPHDAPAAVIHTSNNGAELDYGPRGPQHRANAQLQLAT
;
A
#
# COMPACT_ATOMS: atom_id res chain seq x y z
N MET A 1 -19.80 10.94 -0.32
CA MET A 1 -19.03 11.52 -1.44
C MET A 1 -20.03 12.09 -2.43
N LYS A 2 -20.05 13.40 -2.66
CA LYS A 2 -20.85 13.99 -3.73
C LYS A 2 -20.12 13.77 -5.06
N LEU A 3 -20.76 13.05 -5.99
CA LEU A 3 -20.22 12.89 -7.33
C LEU A 3 -20.37 14.20 -8.10
N PRO A 4 -19.43 14.54 -9.02
CA PRO A 4 -19.57 15.69 -9.90
C PRO A 4 -20.87 15.60 -10.72
N ALA A 5 -21.47 16.76 -11.07
CA ALA A 5 -22.71 16.82 -11.83
C ALA A 5 -22.64 16.15 -13.22
N ASN A 6 -21.43 15.98 -13.76
CA ASN A 6 -21.16 15.37 -15.07
C ASN A 6 -20.74 13.89 -14.97
N THR A 7 -21.17 13.20 -13.95
CA THR A 7 -20.79 11.80 -13.72
C THR A 7 -21.75 10.86 -14.47
N ILE A 8 -21.19 9.87 -15.17
CA ILE A 8 -21.93 8.72 -15.66
C ILE A 8 -21.88 7.65 -14.57
N HIS A 9 -23.04 7.30 -14.01
CA HIS A 9 -23.15 6.32 -12.95
C HIS A 9 -23.77 5.03 -13.49
N ALA A 10 -22.95 4.03 -13.78
CA ALA A 10 -23.40 2.73 -14.28
C ALA A 10 -23.53 1.71 -13.14
N ARG A 11 -24.66 1.04 -13.04
CA ARG A 11 -24.96 0.00 -12.05
C ARG A 11 -25.54 -1.21 -12.77
N GLY A 12 -24.94 -2.35 -12.66
CA GLY A 12 -25.48 -3.63 -13.17
C GLY A 12 -26.21 -3.53 -14.52
N HIS A 13 -27.44 -3.10 -14.50
CA HIS A 13 -28.33 -2.96 -15.68
C HIS A 13 -28.96 -1.56 -15.83
N SER A 14 -28.46 -0.55 -15.17
CA SER A 14 -28.93 0.83 -15.30
C SER A 14 -27.78 1.83 -15.38
N VAL A 15 -28.01 2.95 -16.05
CA VAL A 15 -27.05 4.05 -16.20
C VAL A 15 -27.75 5.37 -15.92
N ASP A 16 -27.16 6.16 -15.03
CA ASP A 16 -27.59 7.54 -14.78
C ASP A 16 -26.60 8.51 -15.48
N ILE A 17 -27.12 9.45 -16.24
CA ILE A 17 -26.34 10.51 -16.90
C ILE A 17 -27.02 11.85 -16.57
N GLY A 18 -26.45 12.62 -15.67
CA GLY A 18 -27.12 13.81 -15.16
C GLY A 18 -28.41 13.44 -14.41
N GLU A 19 -29.55 13.96 -14.87
CA GLU A 19 -30.88 13.66 -14.33
C GLU A 19 -31.58 12.49 -15.04
N ASP A 20 -31.02 11.99 -16.12
CA ASP A 20 -31.61 10.90 -16.92
C ASP A 20 -31.20 9.53 -16.40
N ASN A 21 -32.19 8.62 -16.31
CA ASN A 21 -31.99 7.23 -15.92
C ASN A 21 -32.34 6.28 -17.06
N TYR A 22 -31.39 5.47 -17.48
CA TYR A 22 -31.54 4.49 -18.55
C TYR A 22 -31.54 3.08 -17.94
N GLN A 23 -32.62 2.34 -18.18
CA GLN A 23 -32.79 0.97 -17.71
C GLN A 23 -32.41 -0.03 -18.78
N ALA A 24 -32.09 -1.27 -18.35
CA ALA A 24 -31.74 -2.39 -19.23
C ALA A 24 -30.48 -2.17 -20.08
N VAL A 25 -29.56 -1.31 -19.62
CA VAL A 25 -28.26 -1.09 -20.25
C VAL A 25 -27.19 -1.90 -19.53
N ALA A 26 -26.57 -2.85 -20.20
CA ALA A 26 -25.53 -3.67 -19.60
C ALA A 26 -24.24 -2.85 -19.40
N LEU A 27 -23.60 -2.96 -18.26
CA LEU A 27 -22.33 -2.28 -17.92
C LEU A 27 -21.27 -2.49 -19.02
N LYS A 28 -21.23 -3.69 -19.62
CA LYS A 28 -20.30 -3.99 -20.72
C LYS A 28 -20.51 -3.10 -21.95
N GLU A 29 -21.74 -2.75 -22.27
CA GLU A 29 -22.09 -1.86 -23.40
C GLU A 29 -21.66 -0.42 -23.08
N VAL A 30 -21.91 0.05 -21.84
CA VAL A 30 -21.45 1.35 -21.38
C VAL A 30 -19.95 1.47 -21.52
N LEU A 31 -19.20 0.49 -21.00
CA LEU A 31 -17.74 0.48 -21.04
C LEU A 31 -17.20 0.47 -22.48
N ARG A 32 -17.81 -0.31 -23.38
CA ARG A 32 -17.45 -0.31 -24.81
C ARG A 32 -17.67 1.07 -25.43
N THR A 33 -18.85 1.64 -25.26
CA THR A 33 -19.18 2.96 -25.80
C THR A 33 -18.23 4.04 -25.28
N VAL A 34 -17.89 4.02 -23.99
CA VAL A 34 -16.93 4.95 -23.40
C VAL A 34 -15.52 4.74 -23.99
N VAL A 35 -15.06 3.50 -24.08
CA VAL A 35 -13.73 3.19 -24.66
C VAL A 35 -13.66 3.61 -26.13
N ASP A 36 -14.70 3.39 -26.92
CA ASP A 36 -14.74 3.75 -28.34
C ASP A 36 -14.85 5.28 -28.54
N ALA A 37 -15.52 5.98 -27.62
CA ALA A 37 -15.70 7.44 -27.68
C ALA A 37 -14.48 8.23 -27.18
N VAL A 38 -13.76 7.71 -26.20
CA VAL A 38 -12.61 8.39 -25.54
C VAL A 38 -11.52 8.84 -26.55
N PRO A 39 -11.11 8.04 -27.54
CA PRO A 39 -10.11 8.47 -28.52
C PRO A 39 -10.56 9.64 -29.41
N GLN A 40 -11.86 9.85 -29.57
CA GLN A 40 -12.43 10.90 -30.41
C GLN A 40 -12.63 12.23 -29.67
N VAL A 41 -12.84 12.15 -28.33
CA VAL A 41 -13.16 13.32 -27.50
C VAL A 41 -11.94 13.83 -26.73
N ILE A 42 -11.02 12.95 -26.43
CA ILE A 42 -9.80 13.29 -25.68
C ILE A 42 -8.61 13.06 -26.59
N GLY A 43 -8.18 14.10 -27.32
CA GLY A 43 -6.77 14.15 -27.70
C GLY A 43 -5.99 13.94 -26.42
N ARG A 44 -5.36 12.74 -26.25
CA ARG A 44 -4.72 12.33 -24.99
C ARG A 44 -4.00 13.52 -24.35
N PRO A 45 -4.52 14.15 -23.30
CA PRO A 45 -3.64 14.78 -22.37
C PRO A 45 -2.95 13.58 -21.69
N ALA A 46 -1.70 13.32 -22.06
CA ALA A 46 -0.83 12.63 -21.13
C ALA A 46 -1.08 13.36 -19.81
N ARG A 47 -1.79 12.73 -18.87
CA ARG A 47 -1.81 13.19 -17.50
C ARG A 47 -0.36 13.16 -17.08
N ARG A 48 0.32 14.30 -17.25
CA ARG A 48 1.54 14.57 -16.53
C ARG A 48 1.09 14.53 -15.07
N VAL A 49 1.22 13.35 -14.46
CA VAL A 49 1.50 13.33 -13.04
C VAL A 49 2.73 14.19 -12.97
N ALA A 50 2.61 15.39 -12.42
CA ALA A 50 3.77 16.21 -12.14
C ALA A 50 4.76 15.27 -11.46
N PRO A 51 6.03 15.19 -11.93
CA PRO A 51 7.02 14.49 -11.14
C PRO A 51 6.84 15.10 -9.75
N ALA A 52 6.70 14.25 -8.74
CA ALA A 52 6.83 14.70 -7.36
C ALA A 52 8.01 15.65 -7.39
N ALA A 53 7.82 16.88 -6.95
CA ALA A 53 8.83 17.93 -7.06
C ALA A 53 10.13 17.29 -6.63
N ALA A 54 11.16 17.34 -7.49
CA ALA A 54 12.44 16.71 -7.23
C ALA A 54 12.86 17.18 -5.85
N GLY A 55 12.70 16.30 -4.85
CA GLY A 55 13.00 16.61 -3.48
C GLY A 55 14.43 17.11 -3.48
N THR A 56 14.67 18.26 -2.90
CA THR A 56 16.01 18.68 -2.46
C THR A 56 16.70 17.42 -1.97
N GLN A 57 17.90 17.11 -2.52
CA GLN A 57 18.68 15.94 -2.09
C GLN A 57 18.64 15.91 -0.57
N ALA A 58 17.84 14.99 -0.03
CA ALA A 58 17.72 14.84 1.40
C ALA A 58 19.12 14.52 1.91
N ASP A 59 19.59 15.25 2.91
CA ASP A 59 20.79 14.88 3.63
C ASP A 59 20.67 13.38 3.95
N GLY A 60 21.62 12.57 3.44
CA GLY A 60 21.55 11.11 3.58
C GLY A 60 21.47 10.64 5.04
N SER A 61 21.74 11.52 6.00
CA SER A 61 21.61 11.28 7.44
C SER A 61 20.20 11.54 7.99
N ALA A 62 19.29 12.16 7.21
CA ALA A 62 17.92 12.42 7.64
C ALA A 62 17.14 11.11 7.84
N ASN A 63 16.26 11.08 8.84
CA ASN A 63 15.36 9.95 9.08
C ASN A 63 14.54 9.63 7.83
N LEU A 64 14.34 8.35 7.58
CA LEU A 64 13.56 7.88 6.45
C LEU A 64 12.09 8.29 6.61
N THR A 65 11.58 9.02 5.64
CA THR A 65 10.16 9.36 5.54
C THR A 65 9.47 8.45 4.52
N LEU A 66 8.16 8.28 4.66
CA LEU A 66 7.36 7.51 3.71
C LEU A 66 7.47 8.07 2.29
N ALA A 67 7.52 9.39 2.14
CA ALA A 67 7.69 10.06 0.84
C ALA A 67 9.04 9.74 0.19
N ALA A 68 10.14 9.88 0.94
CA ALA A 68 11.49 9.57 0.44
C ALA A 68 11.66 8.08 0.12
N TYR A 69 11.05 7.21 0.93
CA TYR A 69 11.02 5.77 0.70
C TYR A 69 10.38 5.42 -0.65
N TRP A 70 9.19 5.94 -0.93
CA TRP A 70 8.50 5.66 -2.17
C TRP A 70 9.17 6.28 -3.39
N GLU A 71 9.78 7.46 -3.25
CA GLU A 71 10.56 8.08 -4.31
C GLU A 71 11.76 7.21 -4.73
N ALA A 72 12.52 6.70 -3.76
CA ALA A 72 13.65 5.81 -4.03
C ALA A 72 13.19 4.50 -4.69
N LEU A 73 12.09 3.92 -4.23
CA LEU A 73 11.56 2.67 -4.76
C LEU A 73 11.00 2.79 -6.18
N GLN A 74 10.49 3.96 -6.58
CA GLN A 74 10.05 4.19 -7.96
C GLN A 74 11.18 3.91 -8.96
N GLY A 75 12.42 4.28 -8.63
CA GLY A 75 13.61 4.03 -9.45
C GLY A 75 14.14 2.58 -9.40
N TYR A 76 13.68 1.79 -8.44
CA TYR A 76 14.14 0.41 -8.24
C TYR A 76 13.37 -0.62 -9.08
N LEU A 77 12.17 -0.26 -9.55
CA LEU A 77 11.32 -1.15 -10.35
C LEU A 77 11.92 -1.45 -11.73
N ARG A 78 11.67 -2.66 -12.22
CA ARG A 78 12.14 -3.15 -13.52
C ARG A 78 11.01 -3.74 -14.34
N PRO A 79 11.10 -3.75 -15.67
CA PRO A 79 10.17 -4.47 -16.51
C PRO A 79 10.00 -5.93 -16.06
N GLY A 80 8.76 -6.41 -16.04
CA GLY A 80 8.45 -7.78 -15.70
C GLY A 80 8.37 -8.09 -14.19
N ASP A 81 8.55 -7.12 -13.29
CA ASP A 81 8.41 -7.33 -11.85
C ASP A 81 7.01 -7.79 -11.46
N VAL A 82 6.95 -8.65 -10.44
CA VAL A 82 5.71 -9.00 -9.74
C VAL A 82 5.71 -8.28 -8.39
N LEU A 83 4.77 -7.37 -8.21
CA LEU A 83 4.71 -6.47 -7.08
C LEU A 83 3.53 -6.88 -6.19
N PHE A 84 3.81 -7.11 -4.93
CA PHE A 84 2.79 -7.38 -3.91
C PHE A 84 2.67 -6.17 -3.01
N THR A 85 1.46 -5.75 -2.74
CA THR A 85 1.22 -4.73 -1.74
C THR A 85 0.13 -5.18 -0.79
N ASP A 86 0.40 -5.04 0.50
CA ASP A 86 -0.59 -5.26 1.54
C ASP A 86 -1.40 -3.99 1.82
N ASN A 87 -2.50 -4.13 2.54
CA ASN A 87 -3.32 -3.00 2.94
C ASN A 87 -2.54 -2.06 3.91
N GLY A 88 -2.76 -0.77 3.78
CA GLY A 88 -2.13 0.23 4.63
C GLY A 88 -1.22 1.21 3.86
N THR A 89 -0.13 1.65 4.50
CA THR A 89 0.83 2.60 3.91
C THR A 89 1.52 2.07 2.66
N SER A 90 1.58 0.75 2.49
CA SER A 90 2.14 0.09 1.30
C SER A 90 1.30 0.26 0.03
N TYR A 91 0.03 0.68 0.12
CA TYR A 91 -0.80 0.99 -1.06
C TYR A 91 -0.32 2.19 -1.89
N ALA A 92 0.67 2.93 -1.43
CA ALA A 92 1.27 4.00 -2.21
C ALA A 92 1.85 3.54 -3.56
N ILE A 93 2.13 2.23 -3.72
CA ILE A 93 2.56 1.62 -4.99
C ILE A 93 1.56 1.85 -6.13
N PHE A 94 0.27 2.01 -5.84
CA PHE A 94 -0.73 2.31 -6.86
C PHE A 94 -0.55 3.70 -7.49
N GLY A 95 0.27 4.57 -6.89
CA GLY A 95 0.69 5.85 -7.46
C GLY A 95 1.90 5.76 -8.39
N PHE A 96 2.53 4.60 -8.49
CA PHE A 96 3.74 4.41 -9.26
C PHE A 96 3.50 4.39 -10.78
N ARG A 97 4.48 4.89 -11.52
CA ARG A 97 4.58 4.60 -12.95
C ARG A 97 5.24 3.23 -13.08
N LEU A 98 4.44 2.22 -13.39
CA LEU A 98 4.95 0.86 -13.54
C LEU A 98 5.72 0.71 -14.86
N PRO A 99 6.90 0.07 -14.84
CA PRO A 99 7.55 -0.41 -16.04
C PRO A 99 6.69 -1.40 -16.83
N PRO A 100 6.98 -1.66 -18.12
CA PRO A 100 6.24 -2.64 -18.91
C PRO A 100 6.21 -4.03 -18.25
N ASP A 101 5.15 -4.78 -18.50
CA ASP A 101 4.96 -6.17 -18.09
C ASP A 101 4.98 -6.42 -16.57
N CYS A 102 4.92 -5.37 -15.76
CA CYS A 102 4.73 -5.53 -14.32
C CYS A 102 3.33 -6.08 -13.99
N THR A 103 3.28 -6.92 -12.97
CA THR A 103 2.04 -7.44 -12.40
C THR A 103 1.90 -6.94 -10.96
N VAL A 104 0.72 -6.41 -10.58
CA VAL A 104 0.45 -6.01 -9.20
C VAL A 104 -0.58 -6.96 -8.60
N VAL A 105 -0.29 -7.47 -7.41
CA VAL A 105 -1.14 -8.38 -6.64
C VAL A 105 -1.48 -7.73 -5.30
N ALA A 106 -2.77 -7.55 -5.03
CA ALA A 106 -3.26 -6.93 -3.80
C ALA A 106 -4.69 -7.34 -3.47
N SER A 107 -5.05 -7.33 -2.20
CA SER A 107 -6.42 -7.59 -1.71
C SER A 107 -7.20 -6.29 -1.59
N VAL A 108 -7.46 -5.61 -2.73
CA VAL A 108 -8.03 -4.24 -2.74
C VAL A 108 -9.50 -4.16 -2.34
N ILE A 109 -10.27 -5.24 -2.49
CA ILE A 109 -11.72 -5.24 -2.22
C ILE A 109 -11.99 -5.48 -0.74
N TRP A 110 -11.42 -6.54 -0.18
CA TRP A 110 -11.59 -6.89 1.23
C TRP A 110 -10.62 -6.14 2.16
N GLY A 111 -9.49 -5.67 1.63
CA GLY A 111 -8.46 -5.02 2.41
C GLY A 111 -7.87 -5.94 3.49
N SER A 112 -7.85 -7.26 3.24
CA SER A 112 -7.31 -8.24 4.19
C SER A 112 -5.82 -8.00 4.39
N ILE A 113 -5.42 -7.66 5.61
CA ILE A 113 -4.02 -7.61 6.01
C ILE A 113 -3.45 -9.03 6.12
N GLY A 114 -2.14 -9.18 5.84
CA GLY A 114 -1.47 -10.48 5.84
C GLY A 114 -1.64 -11.31 4.56
N TYR A 115 -2.57 -10.95 3.67
CA TYR A 115 -2.79 -11.66 2.41
C TYR A 115 -1.54 -11.75 1.54
N SER A 116 -0.73 -10.69 1.53
CA SER A 116 0.35 -10.51 0.56
C SER A 116 1.51 -11.49 0.72
N VAL A 117 1.80 -11.95 1.95
CA VAL A 117 2.92 -12.89 2.20
C VAL A 117 2.57 -14.29 1.64
N GLY A 118 1.35 -14.76 1.86
CA GLY A 118 0.87 -16.01 1.28
C GLY A 118 0.76 -15.95 -0.25
N ALA A 119 0.26 -14.81 -0.79
CA ALA A 119 0.19 -14.59 -2.23
C ALA A 119 1.59 -14.56 -2.87
N LEU A 120 2.58 -13.96 -2.21
CA LEU A 120 3.99 -13.99 -2.63
C LEU A 120 4.50 -15.43 -2.75
N LEU A 121 4.29 -16.27 -1.73
CA LEU A 121 4.69 -17.68 -1.78
C LEU A 121 4.04 -18.41 -2.96
N GLY A 122 2.75 -18.19 -3.20
CA GLY A 122 2.05 -18.80 -4.31
C GLY A 122 2.64 -18.43 -5.67
N THR A 123 2.95 -17.14 -5.89
CA THR A 123 3.50 -16.71 -7.18
C THR A 123 4.99 -17.02 -7.35
N LEU A 124 5.78 -17.05 -6.28
CA LEU A 124 7.15 -17.56 -6.32
C LEU A 124 7.21 -19.02 -6.79
N THR A 125 6.16 -19.77 -6.49
CA THR A 125 6.01 -21.16 -6.97
C THR A 125 5.53 -21.23 -8.42
N ALA A 126 4.60 -20.33 -8.80
CA ALA A 126 3.98 -20.35 -10.12
C ALA A 126 4.81 -19.69 -11.23
N ALA A 127 5.64 -18.68 -10.87
CA ALA A 127 6.48 -17.91 -11.81
C ALA A 127 7.86 -17.64 -11.20
N PRO A 128 8.65 -18.67 -10.89
CA PRO A 128 9.93 -18.55 -10.17
C PRO A 128 11.00 -17.77 -10.96
N GLU A 129 10.84 -17.62 -12.25
CA GLU A 129 11.75 -16.90 -13.15
C GLU A 129 11.61 -15.37 -13.06
N ARG A 130 10.50 -14.87 -12.50
CA ARG A 130 10.25 -13.44 -12.36
C ARG A 130 10.82 -12.90 -11.06
N ARG A 131 11.15 -11.61 -11.05
CA ARG A 131 11.53 -10.91 -9.82
C ARG A 131 10.29 -10.52 -9.03
N HIS A 132 10.24 -10.89 -7.75
CA HIS A 132 9.12 -10.65 -6.86
C HIS A 132 9.49 -9.64 -5.77
N LEU A 133 8.69 -8.60 -5.62
CA LEU A 133 8.86 -7.54 -4.64
C LEU A 133 7.61 -7.47 -3.76
N LEU A 134 7.77 -7.61 -2.45
CA LEU A 134 6.68 -7.48 -1.48
C LEU A 134 6.83 -6.18 -0.70
N PHE A 135 5.78 -5.40 -0.65
CA PHE A 135 5.63 -4.21 0.19
C PHE A 135 4.54 -4.47 1.23
N VAL A 136 4.95 -4.52 2.50
CA VAL A 136 4.07 -4.93 3.61
C VAL A 136 4.35 -4.11 4.86
N GLY A 137 3.30 -3.71 5.59
CA GLY A 137 3.45 -3.11 6.91
C GLY A 137 3.72 -4.16 7.98
N ASP A 138 4.28 -3.72 9.10
CA ASP A 138 4.60 -4.57 10.26
C ASP A 138 3.38 -5.33 10.80
N GLY A 139 2.24 -4.65 11.01
CA GLY A 139 1.02 -5.30 11.48
C GLY A 139 0.47 -6.32 10.49
N SER A 140 0.48 -6.00 9.19
CA SER A 140 0.06 -6.95 8.15
C SER A 140 0.98 -8.17 8.08
N PHE A 141 2.29 -7.95 8.22
CA PHE A 141 3.27 -9.02 8.16
C PHE A 141 3.13 -9.97 9.35
N GLN A 142 2.79 -9.47 10.54
CA GLN A 142 2.61 -10.31 11.73
C GLN A 142 1.49 -11.35 11.57
N GLU A 143 0.47 -11.08 10.77
CA GLU A 143 -0.66 -12.00 10.55
C GLU A 143 -0.24 -13.33 9.88
N THR A 144 0.80 -13.28 9.02
CA THR A 144 1.22 -14.44 8.21
C THR A 144 2.75 -14.55 8.10
N ALA A 145 3.49 -14.05 9.07
CA ALA A 145 4.96 -14.04 9.07
C ALA A 145 5.59 -15.43 8.91
N GLN A 146 4.90 -16.49 9.38
CA GLN A 146 5.35 -17.88 9.27
C GLN A 146 5.53 -18.35 7.83
N GLU A 147 4.85 -17.74 6.85
CA GLU A 147 5.02 -18.06 5.43
C GLU A 147 6.45 -17.76 4.93
N LEU A 148 7.16 -16.83 5.61
CA LEU A 148 8.57 -16.58 5.35
C LEU A 148 9.42 -17.85 5.54
N SER A 149 9.09 -18.70 6.52
CA SER A 149 9.77 -19.97 6.76
C SER A 149 9.67 -20.90 5.53
N THR A 150 8.48 -20.95 4.90
CA THR A 150 8.28 -21.76 3.70
C THR A 150 9.03 -21.18 2.49
N ILE A 151 9.00 -19.86 2.33
CA ILE A 151 9.76 -19.14 1.27
C ILE A 151 11.26 -19.47 1.38
N LEU A 152 11.80 -19.38 2.58
CA LEU A 152 13.21 -19.70 2.86
C LEU A 152 13.53 -21.17 2.59
N ARG A 153 12.66 -22.09 3.05
CA ARG A 153 12.84 -23.54 2.86
C ARG A 153 12.95 -23.93 1.39
N HIS A 154 12.17 -23.30 0.54
CA HIS A 154 12.17 -23.55 -0.91
C HIS A 154 13.28 -22.80 -1.65
N GLY A 155 14.08 -21.98 -0.97
CA GLY A 155 15.18 -21.23 -1.57
C GLY A 155 14.72 -20.12 -2.55
N HIS A 156 13.49 -19.64 -2.39
CA HIS A 156 12.99 -18.51 -3.17
C HIS A 156 13.73 -17.23 -2.82
N LYS A 157 13.81 -16.30 -3.80
CA LYS A 157 14.65 -15.10 -3.71
C LYS A 157 13.87 -13.79 -3.89
N PRO A 158 12.76 -13.57 -3.16
CA PRO A 158 12.07 -12.29 -3.24
C PRO A 158 12.86 -11.17 -2.57
N VAL A 159 12.48 -9.92 -2.87
CA VAL A 159 12.83 -8.77 -2.07
C VAL A 159 11.61 -8.38 -1.24
N ILE A 160 11.73 -8.42 0.08
CA ILE A 160 10.67 -8.07 1.01
C ILE A 160 11.00 -6.73 1.64
N PHE A 161 10.14 -5.76 1.42
CA PHE A 161 10.15 -4.42 2.00
C PHE A 161 9.12 -4.36 3.11
N LEU A 162 9.57 -4.44 4.36
CA LEU A 162 8.72 -4.31 5.53
C LEU A 162 8.79 -2.88 6.05
N ILE A 163 7.64 -2.21 6.12
CA ILE A 163 7.50 -0.89 6.75
C ILE A 163 7.21 -1.14 8.23
N ASN A 164 8.21 -0.82 9.09
CA ASN A 164 8.08 -0.88 10.54
C ASN A 164 7.79 0.53 11.06
N ASN A 165 6.52 0.80 11.32
CA ASN A 165 6.04 2.05 11.92
C ASN A 165 5.28 1.82 13.25
N GLY A 166 5.50 0.66 13.87
CA GLY A 166 4.98 0.30 15.19
C GLY A 166 3.47 0.09 15.22
N GLY A 167 2.86 -0.34 14.10
CA GLY A 167 1.45 -0.72 14.05
C GLY A 167 0.62 -0.08 12.94
N TYR A 168 -0.64 0.24 13.23
CA TYR A 168 -1.65 0.57 12.24
C TYR A 168 -1.71 2.08 11.97
N THR A 169 -0.74 2.62 11.24
CA THR A 169 -0.63 4.06 10.93
C THR A 169 -1.85 4.62 10.20
N ILE A 170 -2.47 3.84 9.31
CA ILE A 170 -3.69 4.26 8.62
C ILE A 170 -4.84 4.44 9.62
N GLU A 171 -5.00 3.48 10.54
CA GLU A 171 -6.03 3.52 11.56
C GLU A 171 -5.77 4.66 12.57
N ARG A 172 -4.52 4.92 12.92
CA ARG A 172 -4.17 6.12 13.71
C ARG A 172 -4.65 7.41 13.03
N GLY A 173 -4.54 7.47 11.71
CA GLY A 173 -5.05 8.60 10.93
C GLY A 173 -6.56 8.77 10.99
N TYR A 174 -7.33 7.67 10.98
CA TYR A 174 -8.80 7.70 10.95
C TYR A 174 -9.45 7.68 12.33
N MET A 175 -8.93 6.87 13.25
CA MET A 175 -9.62 6.48 14.48
C MET A 175 -9.00 7.07 15.75
N GLY A 176 -7.90 7.79 15.65
CA GLY A 176 -7.24 8.44 16.78
C GLY A 176 -5.76 8.07 16.91
N LYS A 177 -4.93 9.11 17.01
CA LYS A 177 -3.48 9.00 16.96
C LYS A 177 -2.87 8.28 18.17
N THR A 178 -3.56 8.29 19.30
CA THR A 178 -3.06 7.80 20.59
C THR A 178 -3.79 6.56 21.08
N GLU A 179 -4.65 5.99 20.25
CA GLU A 179 -5.42 4.81 20.62
C GLU A 179 -4.54 3.57 20.63
N THR A 180 -4.42 2.93 21.79
CA THR A 180 -3.49 1.82 22.04
C THR A 180 -3.79 0.56 21.23
N TYR A 181 -5.01 0.39 20.74
CA TYR A 181 -5.34 -0.74 19.85
C TYR A 181 -4.68 -0.65 18.47
N ASN A 182 -4.10 0.51 18.11
CA ASN A 182 -3.31 0.69 16.90
C ASN A 182 -1.84 0.31 17.09
N ASP A 183 -1.41 0.06 18.32
CA ASP A 183 -0.05 -0.33 18.63
C ASP A 183 0.08 -1.86 18.58
N ILE A 184 1.22 -2.33 18.09
CA ILE A 184 1.54 -3.76 18.05
C ILE A 184 2.87 -4.04 18.76
N ALA A 185 3.11 -5.30 19.11
CA ALA A 185 4.43 -5.72 19.59
C ALA A 185 5.47 -5.54 18.47
N ASN A 186 6.50 -4.76 18.75
CA ASN A 186 7.58 -4.55 17.78
C ASN A 186 8.55 -5.76 17.84
N TRP A 187 8.64 -6.49 16.71
CA TRP A 187 9.54 -7.63 16.59
C TRP A 187 10.91 -7.20 16.06
N ALA A 188 11.91 -8.04 16.25
CA ALA A 188 13.19 -7.94 15.56
C ALA A 188 13.05 -8.51 14.12
N TYR A 189 12.38 -7.77 13.24
CA TYR A 189 11.96 -8.28 11.92
C TYR A 189 13.14 -8.68 11.05
N ALA A 190 14.23 -7.92 11.07
CA ALA A 190 15.43 -8.22 10.29
C ALA A 190 16.12 -9.52 10.71
N ASP A 191 15.85 -10.02 11.91
CA ASP A 191 16.39 -11.29 12.41
C ASP A 191 15.57 -12.51 12.01
N LEU A 192 14.30 -12.32 11.60
CA LEU A 192 13.38 -13.41 11.28
C LEU A 192 13.91 -14.38 10.22
N PRO A 193 14.57 -13.96 9.13
CA PRO A 193 15.12 -14.92 8.18
C PRO A 193 16.08 -15.92 8.82
N LYS A 194 16.95 -15.49 9.73
CA LYS A 194 17.86 -16.38 10.46
C LYS A 194 17.18 -17.18 11.56
N LEU A 195 16.15 -16.61 12.20
CA LEU A 195 15.34 -17.31 13.19
C LEU A 195 14.62 -18.50 12.57
N PHE A 196 13.99 -18.31 11.40
CA PHE A 196 13.25 -19.36 10.71
C PHE A 196 14.17 -20.37 9.99
N ARG A 197 15.34 -19.91 9.54
CA ARG A 197 16.34 -20.75 8.88
C ARG A 197 17.75 -20.30 9.24
N PRO A 198 18.38 -20.92 10.27
CA PRO A 198 19.70 -20.51 10.78
C PRO A 198 20.82 -20.54 9.73
N ASP A 199 20.75 -21.45 8.75
CA ASP A 199 21.72 -21.63 7.66
C ASP A 199 21.38 -20.79 6.40
N THR A 200 20.41 -19.87 6.48
CA THR A 200 20.00 -19.07 5.33
C THR A 200 21.12 -18.14 4.85
N THR A 201 21.18 -17.94 3.53
CA THR A 201 22.02 -16.92 2.89
C THR A 201 21.26 -15.60 2.66
N ALA A 202 20.04 -15.47 3.16
CA ALA A 202 19.25 -14.26 3.07
C ALA A 202 20.01 -13.05 3.65
N ARG A 203 19.88 -11.91 2.97
CA ARG A 203 20.44 -10.64 3.44
C ARG A 203 19.35 -9.84 4.11
N SER A 204 19.61 -9.39 5.32
CA SER A 204 18.69 -8.51 6.06
C SER A 204 19.31 -7.13 6.27
N PHE A 205 18.48 -6.10 6.14
CA PHE A 205 18.85 -4.70 6.34
C PHE A 205 17.86 -4.04 7.28
N VAL A 206 18.37 -3.26 8.24
CA VAL A 206 17.58 -2.30 9.01
C VAL A 206 17.87 -0.92 8.45
N VAL A 207 16.84 -0.27 7.93
CA VAL A 207 16.94 1.00 7.20
C VAL A 207 16.24 2.07 8.02
N LYS A 208 16.96 3.12 8.40
CA LYS A 208 16.45 4.26 9.19
C LYS A 208 16.64 5.58 8.46
N THR A 209 17.51 5.61 7.46
CA THR A 209 17.85 6.79 6.68
C THR A 209 17.72 6.51 5.19
N VAL A 210 17.71 7.57 4.39
CA VAL A 210 17.72 7.46 2.92
C VAL A 210 19.02 6.77 2.43
N ALA A 211 20.14 7.04 3.10
CA ALA A 211 21.43 6.40 2.75
C ALA A 211 21.39 4.89 3.00
N ASP A 212 20.80 4.45 4.13
CA ASP A 212 20.63 3.02 4.42
C ASP A 212 19.78 2.35 3.35
N LEU A 213 18.69 3.03 2.93
CA LEU A 213 17.81 2.49 1.88
C LEU A 213 18.58 2.31 0.54
N HIS A 214 19.32 3.31 0.11
CA HIS A 214 20.13 3.19 -1.11
C HIS A 214 21.17 2.08 -1.03
N ASN A 215 21.80 1.90 0.14
CA ASN A 215 22.72 0.79 0.38
C ASN A 215 22.00 -0.57 0.24
N ALA A 216 20.84 -0.72 0.88
CA ALA A 216 20.03 -1.95 0.79
C ALA A 216 19.58 -2.25 -0.66
N LEU A 217 19.14 -1.22 -1.41
CA LEU A 217 18.70 -1.34 -2.80
C LEU A 217 19.86 -1.69 -3.77
N SER A 218 21.10 -1.41 -3.40
CA SER A 218 22.29 -1.76 -4.20
C SER A 218 22.69 -3.23 -4.06
N ALA A 219 22.12 -3.97 -3.10
CA ALA A 219 22.44 -5.37 -2.89
C ALA A 219 22.05 -6.23 -4.10
N PRO A 220 22.91 -7.19 -4.51
CA PRO A 220 22.57 -8.08 -5.60
C PRO A 220 21.44 -9.02 -5.24
N ASN A 221 20.48 -9.22 -6.20
CA ASN A 221 19.29 -10.06 -6.02
C ASN A 221 19.60 -11.56 -6.29
N ASP A 222 20.73 -12.05 -5.82
CA ASP A 222 21.17 -13.44 -5.96
C ASP A 222 20.69 -14.35 -4.82
N THR A 223 20.12 -13.76 -3.79
CA THR A 223 19.50 -14.41 -2.64
C THR A 223 18.25 -13.65 -2.21
N GLN A 224 17.50 -14.17 -1.21
CA GLN A 224 16.43 -13.41 -0.59
C GLN A 224 16.96 -12.14 0.09
N ILE A 225 16.25 -11.04 -0.07
CA ILE A 225 16.55 -9.78 0.60
C ILE A 225 15.36 -9.40 1.49
N PHE A 226 15.64 -9.07 2.74
CA PHE A 226 14.66 -8.60 3.70
C PHE A 226 15.07 -7.20 4.20
N ILE A 227 14.24 -6.20 3.95
CA ILE A 227 14.52 -4.80 4.26
C ILE A 227 13.47 -4.33 5.26
N GLU A 228 13.87 -4.15 6.52
CA GLU A 228 13.08 -3.51 7.56
C GLU A 228 13.30 -2.00 7.51
N SER A 229 12.28 -1.26 7.08
CA SER A 229 12.30 0.21 6.98
C SER A 229 11.59 0.83 8.17
N VAL A 230 12.37 1.37 9.11
CA VAL A 230 11.86 1.98 10.34
C VAL A 230 11.42 3.41 10.07
N MET A 231 10.17 3.71 10.35
CA MET A 231 9.56 5.02 10.07
C MET A 231 8.77 5.55 11.26
N ASP A 232 8.44 6.84 11.20
CA ASP A 232 7.58 7.46 12.21
C ASP A 232 6.16 6.84 12.17
N PRO A 233 5.57 6.49 13.33
CA PRO A 233 4.23 5.90 13.41
C PRO A 233 3.11 6.81 12.90
N HIS A 234 3.36 8.10 12.73
CA HIS A 234 2.41 9.09 12.25
C HIS A 234 2.70 9.57 10.82
N ASP A 235 3.75 9.07 10.18
CA ASP A 235 4.06 9.39 8.78
C ASP A 235 3.13 8.59 7.85
N ALA A 236 2.01 9.21 7.51
CA ALA A 236 0.95 8.63 6.70
C ALA A 236 0.83 9.32 5.33
N PRO A 237 0.26 8.64 4.31
CA PRO A 237 -0.03 9.29 3.03
C PRO A 237 -0.90 10.52 3.18
N ALA A 238 -0.64 11.57 2.41
CA ALA A 238 -1.39 12.83 2.46
C ALA A 238 -2.91 12.65 2.29
N ALA A 239 -3.33 11.67 1.50
CA ALA A 239 -4.74 11.34 1.34
C ALA A 239 -5.40 10.87 2.64
N VAL A 240 -4.68 10.09 3.46
CA VAL A 240 -5.15 9.62 4.77
C VAL A 240 -5.26 10.79 5.75
N ILE A 241 -4.23 11.63 5.79
CA ILE A 241 -4.22 12.83 6.64
C ILE A 241 -5.39 13.76 6.29
N HIS A 242 -5.66 13.96 5.00
CA HIS A 242 -6.78 14.78 4.55
C HIS A 242 -8.13 14.19 4.98
N THR A 243 -8.32 12.89 4.83
CA THR A 243 -9.56 12.21 5.21
C THR A 243 -9.75 12.20 6.73
N SER A 244 -8.68 12.04 7.51
CA SER A 244 -8.74 12.05 8.97
C SER A 244 -9.15 13.41 9.54
N ASN A 245 -8.77 14.50 8.87
CA ASN A 245 -9.20 15.85 9.25
C ASN A 245 -10.72 16.06 9.06
N ASN A 246 -11.35 15.26 8.19
CA ASN A 246 -12.78 15.25 7.94
C ASN A 246 -13.50 14.09 8.65
N GLY A 247 -12.80 13.38 9.52
CA GLY A 247 -13.32 12.18 10.20
C GLY A 247 -14.58 12.42 11.04
N ALA A 248 -14.82 13.66 11.48
CA ALA A 248 -16.06 14.04 12.16
C ALA A 248 -17.32 13.95 11.25
N GLU A 249 -17.13 13.92 9.92
CA GLU A 249 -18.22 13.77 8.95
C GLU A 249 -18.54 12.29 8.65
N LEU A 250 -17.71 11.35 9.11
CA LEU A 250 -17.92 9.93 8.90
C LEU A 250 -18.75 9.36 10.05
N ASP A 251 -19.85 8.73 9.70
CA ASP A 251 -20.68 8.00 10.68
C ASP A 251 -20.06 6.62 10.96
N TYR A 252 -19.42 6.49 12.10
CA TYR A 252 -18.86 5.23 12.60
C TYR A 252 -19.88 4.37 13.38
N GLY A 253 -21.17 4.68 13.23
CA GLY A 253 -22.24 4.00 13.94
C GLY A 253 -22.34 4.41 15.45
N PRO A 254 -23.17 3.72 16.23
CA PRO A 254 -23.51 4.13 17.61
C PRO A 254 -22.33 4.25 18.58
N ARG A 255 -21.19 3.65 18.25
CA ARG A 255 -19.97 3.68 19.08
C ARG A 255 -18.92 4.65 18.54
N GLY A 256 -19.22 5.37 17.46
CA GLY A 256 -18.31 6.29 16.84
C GLY A 256 -17.93 7.49 17.71
N PRO A 257 -16.79 8.17 17.40
CA PRO A 257 -16.32 9.33 18.17
C PRO A 257 -17.37 10.43 18.29
N GLN A 258 -18.16 10.65 17.26
CA GLN A 258 -19.24 11.65 17.23
C GLN A 258 -20.33 11.38 18.29
N HIS A 259 -20.60 10.12 18.61
CA HIS A 259 -21.59 9.75 19.64
C HIS A 259 -20.98 9.78 21.04
N ARG A 260 -19.69 9.49 21.20
CA ARG A 260 -18.98 9.59 22.49
C ARG A 260 -18.93 11.04 23.00
N ALA A 261 -18.66 11.99 22.11
CA ALA A 261 -18.64 13.41 22.45
C ALA A 261 -20.03 13.88 22.95
N ASN A 262 -21.11 13.45 22.30
CA ASN A 262 -22.48 13.77 22.71
C ASN A 262 -22.89 13.10 24.04
N ALA A 263 -22.44 11.89 24.30
CA ALA A 263 -22.70 11.18 25.57
C ALA A 263 -21.98 11.86 26.75
N GLN A 264 -20.77 12.39 26.55
CA GLN A 264 -20.05 13.14 27.59
C GLN A 264 -20.71 14.48 27.90
N LEU A 265 -21.29 15.16 26.90
CA LEU A 265 -22.06 16.38 27.09
C LEU A 265 -23.37 16.12 27.85
N GLN A 266 -24.04 14.98 27.67
CA GLN A 266 -25.27 14.61 28.39
C GLN A 266 -25.01 14.16 29.83
N LEU A 267 -23.79 13.73 30.17
CA LEU A 267 -23.39 13.40 31.53
C LEU A 267 -22.91 14.61 32.34
N ALA A 268 -22.69 15.75 31.68
CA ALA A 268 -22.23 16.99 32.27
C ALA A 268 -23.40 18.01 32.51
N THR A 269 -24.64 17.68 32.09
CA THR A 269 -25.88 18.42 32.37
C THR A 269 -26.75 17.65 33.32
#